data_7cec0728fbf69c6bce8ef9e376243b14
#
_entry.id   7cec0728fbf69c6bce8ef9e376243b14
#
_cell.length_a   1.000
_cell.length_b   1.000
_cell.length_c   1.000
_cell.angle_alpha   90.00
_cell.angle_beta   90.00
_cell.angle_gamma   90.00
#
_symmetry.space_group_name_H-M   'P 1'
#
loop_
_entity.id
_entity.type
_entity.pdbx_description
1 polymer ?
#
loop_
_entity_poly.entity_id
_entity_poly.type
_entity_poly.pdbx_seq_one_letter_code
_entity_poly.pdbx_strand_id
1 'polypeptide(L)'
;MSTESQAAPAALRLDEESPGCIGNARFLCEASALAYLPAEPGAARFKELLGLDARLFSAGNTQAWLAVDDATIVLAFRGTESPATMDGLKDVLLTDAMNLLVVPEGRLGHDLAAAGVGARFHKGFADAIASIWDPLVEAVEAEVKKRDRPVWITGHSLGGALALYAAWLLKRRFVLVHEVCTFGAPMIGNSTACEAFKREFAGKIFRYINGRDPVPKLPTLSLVANEFSHVDAERLVGRDPVTRIVDLVGAVASKAVDGILAGSLLDDAWNHLNAEVAAHFLDRYRDQLRG
;
A
#
# COMPACT_ATOMS: atom_id res chain seq x y z
N MET A 1 -37.26 -7.82 30.93
CA MET A 1 -36.27 -8.26 29.94
C MET A 1 -36.22 -7.19 28.87
N SER A 2 -35.28 -6.27 29.01
CA SER A 2 -35.09 -5.15 28.05
C SER A 2 -34.24 -5.67 26.91
N THR A 3 -34.81 -5.75 25.72
CA THR A 3 -34.08 -6.01 24.49
C THR A 3 -33.28 -4.75 24.16
N GLU A 4 -31.98 -4.76 24.42
CA GLU A 4 -31.06 -3.76 23.87
C GLU A 4 -31.11 -3.89 22.35
N SER A 5 -31.72 -2.90 21.73
CA SER A 5 -31.65 -2.69 20.29
C SER A 5 -30.17 -2.40 19.94
N GLN A 6 -29.47 -3.38 19.40
CA GLN A 6 -28.17 -3.13 18.75
C GLN A 6 -28.42 -2.19 17.58
N ALA A 7 -28.02 -0.93 17.75
CA ALA A 7 -28.03 0.04 16.66
C ALA A 7 -27.22 -0.53 15.50
N ALA A 8 -27.78 -0.49 14.29
CA ALA A 8 -27.05 -0.87 13.09
C ALA A 8 -25.74 -0.08 13.02
N PRO A 9 -24.62 -0.70 12.63
CA PRO A 9 -23.35 0.01 12.54
C PRO A 9 -23.53 1.20 11.60
N ALA A 10 -23.07 2.37 12.04
CA ALA A 10 -23.14 3.59 11.24
C ALA A 10 -22.46 3.33 9.89
N ALA A 11 -23.12 3.71 8.79
CA ALA A 11 -22.58 3.54 7.44
C ALA A 11 -21.21 4.23 7.36
N LEU A 12 -20.21 3.51 6.86
CA LEU A 12 -18.89 4.08 6.63
C LEU A 12 -18.99 5.21 5.59
N ARG A 13 -18.40 6.35 5.89
CA ARG A 13 -18.34 7.50 4.98
C ARG A 13 -16.98 8.16 5.06
N LEU A 14 -16.55 8.75 3.94
CA LEU A 14 -15.37 9.60 3.87
C LEU A 14 -15.71 11.02 4.30
N ASP A 15 -14.81 11.62 5.06
CA ASP A 15 -14.89 13.00 5.53
C ASP A 15 -13.72 13.80 4.93
N GLU A 16 -14.04 14.69 4.00
CA GLU A 16 -13.06 15.53 3.30
C GLU A 16 -12.46 16.61 4.21
N GLU A 17 -13.21 17.07 5.21
CA GLU A 17 -12.79 18.12 6.12
C GLU A 17 -11.79 17.64 7.18
N SER A 18 -11.68 16.31 7.35
CA SER A 18 -10.86 15.69 8.40
C SER A 18 -9.86 14.68 7.84
N PRO A 19 -8.86 15.11 7.04
CA PRO A 19 -7.87 14.21 6.46
C PRO A 19 -7.17 13.35 7.51
N GLY A 20 -7.04 12.07 7.24
CA GLY A 20 -6.41 11.08 8.13
C GLY A 20 -7.20 10.79 9.41
N CYS A 21 -8.47 11.14 9.49
CA CYS A 21 -9.31 10.73 10.61
C CYS A 21 -9.53 9.20 10.60
N ILE A 22 -9.88 8.66 11.76
CA ILE A 22 -10.08 7.21 11.91
C ILE A 22 -11.26 6.70 11.06
N GLY A 23 -12.25 7.54 10.79
CA GLY A 23 -13.39 7.24 9.92
C GLY A 23 -12.93 6.96 8.48
N ASN A 24 -12.09 7.84 7.93
CA ASN A 24 -11.50 7.68 6.61
C ASN A 24 -10.62 6.42 6.54
N ALA A 25 -9.80 6.21 7.58
CA ALA A 25 -8.97 5.01 7.65
C ALA A 25 -9.80 3.72 7.65
N ARG A 26 -10.92 3.67 8.37
CA ARG A 26 -11.85 2.53 8.38
C ARG A 26 -12.46 2.27 7.02
N PHE A 27 -12.95 3.33 6.36
CA PHE A 27 -13.52 3.23 5.02
C PHE A 27 -12.50 2.70 4.01
N LEU A 28 -11.30 3.30 3.99
CA LEU A 28 -10.23 2.95 3.06
C LEU A 28 -9.61 1.58 3.36
N CYS A 29 -9.60 1.15 4.63
CA CYS A 29 -9.23 -0.21 5.00
C CYS A 29 -10.25 -1.24 4.47
N GLU A 30 -11.54 -0.94 4.56
CA GLU A 30 -12.58 -1.79 3.98
C GLU A 30 -12.44 -1.86 2.45
N ALA A 31 -12.23 -0.74 1.76
CA ALA A 31 -11.97 -0.72 0.32
C ALA A 31 -10.72 -1.55 -0.05
N SER A 32 -9.67 -1.49 0.76
CA SER A 32 -8.47 -2.33 0.59
C SER A 32 -8.76 -3.82 0.76
N ALA A 33 -9.67 -4.20 1.66
CA ALA A 33 -10.11 -5.58 1.84
C ALA A 33 -10.92 -6.09 0.65
N LEU A 34 -11.83 -5.25 0.16
CA LEU A 34 -12.64 -5.56 -1.02
C LEU A 34 -11.79 -5.71 -2.29
N ALA A 35 -10.62 -5.07 -2.34
CA ALA A 35 -9.72 -5.16 -3.49
C ALA A 35 -9.19 -6.58 -3.75
N TYR A 36 -9.30 -7.50 -2.79
CA TYR A 36 -8.93 -8.90 -2.95
C TYR A 36 -10.03 -9.78 -3.58
N LEU A 37 -11.22 -9.23 -3.76
CA LEU A 37 -12.34 -9.98 -4.33
C LEU A 37 -12.26 -10.08 -5.86
N PRO A 38 -12.76 -11.18 -6.47
CA PRO A 38 -12.96 -11.28 -7.90
C PRO A 38 -13.99 -10.24 -8.42
N ALA A 39 -14.02 -10.02 -9.75
CA ALA A 39 -14.76 -8.93 -10.38
C ALA A 39 -16.23 -8.82 -9.95
N GLU A 40 -17.04 -9.85 -10.17
CA GLU A 40 -18.49 -9.77 -9.88
C GLU A 40 -18.81 -9.66 -8.39
N PRO A 41 -18.31 -10.55 -7.50
CA PRO A 41 -18.57 -10.40 -6.09
C PRO A 41 -17.96 -9.14 -5.51
N GLY A 42 -16.82 -8.68 -6.03
CA GLY A 42 -16.17 -7.44 -5.60
C GLY A 42 -17.04 -6.22 -5.89
N ALA A 43 -17.52 -6.06 -7.13
CA ALA A 43 -18.38 -4.93 -7.48
C ALA A 43 -19.66 -4.88 -6.62
N ALA A 44 -20.30 -6.04 -6.40
CA ALA A 44 -21.47 -6.12 -5.53
C ALA A 44 -21.16 -5.70 -4.08
N ARG A 45 -20.02 -6.13 -3.54
CA ARG A 45 -19.60 -5.81 -2.16
C ARG A 45 -19.19 -4.34 -2.00
N PHE A 46 -18.52 -3.74 -3.00
CA PHE A 46 -18.26 -2.29 -2.99
C PHE A 46 -19.57 -1.50 -2.92
N LYS A 47 -20.60 -1.92 -3.69
CA LYS A 47 -21.92 -1.27 -3.66
C LYS A 47 -22.61 -1.47 -2.32
N GLU A 48 -22.62 -2.68 -1.81
CA GLU A 48 -23.32 -3.04 -0.56
C GLU A 48 -22.72 -2.34 0.67
N LEU A 49 -21.37 -2.39 0.81
CA LEU A 49 -20.70 -1.95 2.04
C LEU A 49 -20.28 -0.48 2.02
N LEU A 50 -19.93 0.04 0.85
CA LEU A 50 -19.38 1.39 0.71
C LEU A 50 -20.28 2.32 -0.13
N GLY A 51 -21.33 1.79 -0.75
CA GLY A 51 -22.23 2.55 -1.60
C GLY A 51 -21.67 2.91 -2.98
N LEU A 52 -20.47 2.40 -3.32
CA LEU A 52 -19.73 2.76 -4.53
C LEU A 52 -20.00 1.81 -5.68
N ASP A 53 -20.17 2.33 -6.88
CA ASP A 53 -20.15 1.55 -8.12
C ASP A 53 -18.69 1.30 -8.53
N ALA A 54 -18.29 0.03 -8.61
CA ALA A 54 -16.89 -0.34 -8.72
C ALA A 54 -16.58 -1.14 -9.99
N ARG A 55 -15.41 -0.87 -10.58
CA ARG A 55 -14.89 -1.54 -11.76
C ARG A 55 -13.45 -2.01 -11.50
N LEU A 56 -13.17 -3.27 -11.86
CA LEU A 56 -11.85 -3.90 -11.74
C LEU A 56 -10.98 -3.62 -12.97
N PHE A 57 -9.71 -3.31 -12.72
CA PHE A 57 -8.61 -3.25 -13.67
C PHE A 57 -7.59 -4.29 -13.29
N SER A 58 -7.17 -5.13 -14.23
CA SER A 58 -6.30 -6.27 -13.94
C SER A 58 -5.41 -6.60 -15.12
N ALA A 59 -4.12 -6.87 -14.83
CA ALA A 59 -3.16 -7.44 -15.76
C ALA A 59 -2.19 -8.32 -14.99
N GLY A 60 -2.09 -9.59 -15.37
CA GLY A 60 -1.32 -10.59 -14.62
C GLY A 60 -1.77 -10.64 -13.16
N ASN A 61 -0.83 -10.46 -12.24
CA ASN A 61 -1.10 -10.47 -10.81
C ASN A 61 -1.46 -9.09 -10.22
N THR A 62 -1.44 -8.03 -11.03
CA THR A 62 -1.74 -6.68 -10.58
C THR A 62 -3.22 -6.37 -10.75
N GLN A 63 -3.86 -5.88 -9.70
CA GLN A 63 -5.28 -5.51 -9.71
C GLN A 63 -5.53 -4.21 -8.95
N ALA A 64 -6.45 -3.41 -9.50
CA ALA A 64 -6.95 -2.21 -8.87
C ALA A 64 -8.45 -2.05 -9.15
N TRP A 65 -9.15 -1.51 -8.18
CA TRP A 65 -10.55 -1.12 -8.30
C TRP A 65 -10.67 0.39 -8.39
N LEU A 66 -11.44 0.86 -9.37
CA LEU A 66 -11.96 2.22 -9.41
C LEU A 66 -13.41 2.15 -8.94
N ALA A 67 -13.70 2.74 -7.79
CA ALA A 67 -15.01 2.73 -7.16
C ALA A 67 -15.50 4.17 -6.98
N VAL A 68 -16.71 4.46 -7.41
CA VAL A 68 -17.23 5.84 -7.52
C VAL A 68 -18.67 5.96 -7.06
N ASP A 69 -19.00 7.12 -6.54
CA ASP A 69 -20.36 7.63 -6.41
C ASP A 69 -20.45 9.09 -6.87
N ASP A 70 -21.52 9.78 -6.54
CA ASP A 70 -21.71 11.20 -6.90
C ASP A 70 -20.74 12.14 -6.19
N ALA A 71 -20.18 11.75 -5.05
CA ALA A 71 -19.34 12.59 -4.19
C ALA A 71 -17.86 12.18 -4.21
N THR A 72 -17.52 10.95 -4.62
CA THR A 72 -16.24 10.34 -4.28
C THR A 72 -15.68 9.50 -5.42
N ILE A 73 -14.35 9.49 -5.56
CA ILE A 73 -13.58 8.56 -6.40
C ILE A 73 -12.61 7.82 -5.49
N VAL A 74 -12.65 6.50 -5.45
CA VAL A 74 -11.74 5.66 -4.67
C VAL A 74 -10.97 4.73 -5.59
N LEU A 75 -9.64 4.72 -5.47
CA LEU A 75 -8.75 3.73 -6.05
C LEU A 75 -8.27 2.78 -4.96
N ALA A 76 -8.59 1.50 -5.07
CA ALA A 76 -8.17 0.47 -4.13
C ALA A 76 -7.30 -0.57 -4.84
N PHE A 77 -6.03 -0.68 -4.42
CA PHE A 77 -5.06 -1.60 -5.00
C PHE A 77 -4.96 -2.87 -4.18
N ARG A 78 -5.04 -4.03 -4.87
CA ARG A 78 -4.86 -5.33 -4.25
C ARG A 78 -3.38 -5.57 -3.91
N GLY A 79 -3.13 -6.16 -2.75
CA GLY A 79 -1.85 -6.75 -2.39
C GLY A 79 -1.63 -8.13 -3.01
N THR A 80 -0.63 -8.86 -2.54
CA THR A 80 -0.34 -10.23 -2.99
C THR A 80 -1.47 -11.19 -2.56
N GLU A 81 -1.88 -12.10 -3.45
CA GLU A 81 -3.12 -12.90 -3.32
C GLU A 81 -3.19 -13.85 -2.14
N SER A 82 -2.08 -14.28 -1.57
CA SER A 82 -2.14 -15.28 -0.52
C SER A 82 -1.44 -14.83 0.75
N PRO A 83 -2.24 -14.44 1.76
CA PRO A 83 -1.70 -14.35 3.11
C PRO A 83 -1.29 -15.72 3.68
N ALA A 84 -1.83 -16.83 3.14
CA ALA A 84 -1.46 -18.19 3.55
C ALA A 84 -0.12 -18.66 2.97
N THR A 85 0.39 -17.98 1.92
CA THR A 85 1.71 -18.26 1.37
C THR A 85 2.53 -16.96 1.43
N MET A 86 3.13 -16.71 2.59
CA MET A 86 4.18 -15.69 2.73
C MET A 86 5.32 -15.89 1.74
N ASP A 87 5.42 -17.07 1.14
CA ASP A 87 6.37 -17.36 0.07
C ASP A 87 6.17 -16.43 -1.14
N GLY A 88 4.93 -16.16 -1.54
CA GLY A 88 4.65 -15.19 -2.61
C GLY A 88 5.06 -13.75 -2.24
N LEU A 89 4.91 -13.34 -0.98
CA LEU A 89 5.38 -12.05 -0.50
C LEU A 89 6.90 -12.02 -0.37
N LYS A 90 7.49 -13.13 0.10
CA LYS A 90 8.95 -13.34 0.14
C LYS A 90 9.54 -13.18 -1.26
N ASP A 91 8.96 -13.86 -2.25
CA ASP A 91 9.43 -13.79 -3.64
C ASP A 91 9.37 -12.38 -4.21
N VAL A 92 8.29 -11.65 -3.96
CA VAL A 92 8.14 -10.26 -4.45
C VAL A 92 9.07 -9.27 -3.73
N LEU A 93 9.30 -9.47 -2.43
CA LEU A 93 10.06 -8.52 -1.60
C LEU A 93 11.55 -8.88 -1.45
N LEU A 94 11.93 -10.14 -1.65
CA LEU A 94 13.29 -10.64 -1.42
C LEU A 94 13.98 -11.19 -2.67
N THR A 95 13.27 -11.41 -3.79
CA THR A 95 13.92 -11.86 -5.01
C THR A 95 14.82 -10.74 -5.55
N ASP A 96 16.10 -10.99 -5.65
CA ASP A 96 17.15 -10.01 -6.01
C ASP A 96 16.82 -9.17 -7.25
N ALA A 97 16.21 -9.77 -8.27
CA ALA A 97 15.86 -9.08 -9.52
C ALA A 97 14.70 -8.08 -9.37
N MET A 98 13.81 -8.29 -8.40
CA MET A 98 12.62 -7.46 -8.18
C MET A 98 12.86 -6.38 -7.11
N ASN A 99 13.87 -6.58 -6.26
CA ASN A 99 14.17 -5.70 -5.12
C ASN A 99 15.22 -4.64 -5.44
N LEU A 100 15.38 -4.31 -6.72
CA LEU A 100 16.31 -3.29 -7.16
C LEU A 100 15.68 -1.89 -7.06
N LEU A 101 16.42 -0.98 -6.46
CA LEU A 101 16.20 0.46 -6.64
C LEU A 101 16.77 0.88 -7.99
N VAL A 102 15.91 1.23 -8.90
CA VAL A 102 16.30 1.66 -10.25
C VAL A 102 16.07 3.14 -10.45
N VAL A 103 16.87 3.73 -11.32
CA VAL A 103 16.54 5.02 -11.93
C VAL A 103 15.28 4.79 -12.76
N PRO A 104 14.27 5.66 -12.65
CA PRO A 104 13.06 5.52 -13.43
C PRO A 104 13.34 5.48 -14.93
N GLU A 105 12.89 4.40 -15.56
CA GLU A 105 13.03 4.17 -17.01
C GLU A 105 11.70 3.71 -17.62
N GLY A 106 11.65 3.62 -18.95
CA GLY A 106 10.46 3.17 -19.66
C GLY A 106 9.31 4.19 -19.63
N ARG A 107 8.12 3.71 -19.88
CA ARG A 107 6.93 4.55 -20.08
C ARG A 107 6.56 5.43 -18.90
N LEU A 108 6.65 4.91 -17.67
CA LEU A 108 6.42 5.67 -16.45
C LEU A 108 7.69 6.39 -15.94
N GLY A 109 8.84 6.15 -16.58
CA GLY A 109 10.14 6.67 -16.15
C GLY A 109 10.17 8.19 -16.12
N HIS A 110 9.59 8.86 -17.10
CA HIS A 110 9.54 10.33 -17.16
C HIS A 110 8.77 10.91 -15.95
N ASP A 111 7.61 10.36 -15.63
CA ASP A 111 6.79 10.83 -14.52
C ASP A 111 7.44 10.54 -13.15
N LEU A 112 8.07 9.39 -13.01
CA LEU A 112 8.80 9.03 -11.79
C LEU A 112 10.09 9.84 -11.63
N ALA A 113 10.78 10.15 -12.72
CA ALA A 113 12.00 10.99 -12.70
C ALA A 113 11.74 12.42 -12.21
N ALA A 114 10.50 12.89 -12.26
CA ALA A 114 10.09 14.17 -11.67
C ALA A 114 10.29 14.24 -10.14
N ALA A 115 10.56 13.12 -9.47
CA ALA A 115 10.95 13.09 -8.05
C ALA A 115 12.34 13.74 -7.81
N GLY A 116 13.15 13.90 -8.85
CA GLY A 116 14.41 14.61 -8.80
C GLY A 116 15.63 13.75 -9.09
N VAL A 117 16.77 14.42 -9.24
CA VAL A 117 18.05 13.77 -9.50
C VAL A 117 18.43 12.88 -8.31
N GLY A 118 18.77 11.62 -8.58
CA GLY A 118 19.11 10.63 -7.55
C GLY A 118 17.91 9.88 -6.95
N ALA A 119 16.67 10.24 -7.31
CA ALA A 119 15.51 9.45 -6.92
C ALA A 119 15.55 8.06 -7.56
N ARG A 120 15.36 7.03 -6.73
CA ARG A 120 15.31 5.63 -7.16
C ARG A 120 14.06 4.98 -6.60
N PHE A 121 13.48 4.10 -7.40
CA PHE A 121 12.22 3.45 -7.11
C PHE A 121 12.35 1.93 -7.17
N HIS A 122 11.53 1.22 -6.43
CA HIS A 122 11.47 -0.23 -6.46
C HIS A 122 10.95 -0.72 -7.82
N LYS A 123 11.81 -1.45 -8.56
CA LYS A 123 11.53 -1.86 -9.94
C LYS A 123 10.24 -2.68 -10.06
N GLY A 124 10.07 -3.70 -9.21
CA GLY A 124 8.92 -4.58 -9.27
C GLY A 124 7.58 -3.85 -9.07
N PHE A 125 7.54 -2.82 -8.23
CA PHE A 125 6.32 -2.02 -8.05
C PHE A 125 6.07 -1.09 -9.24
N ALA A 126 7.13 -0.53 -9.83
CA ALA A 126 7.01 0.27 -11.03
C ALA A 126 6.49 -0.56 -12.22
N ASP A 127 7.01 -1.78 -12.41
CA ASP A 127 6.55 -2.69 -13.46
C ASP A 127 5.10 -3.14 -13.21
N ALA A 128 4.74 -3.42 -11.97
CA ALA A 128 3.38 -3.83 -11.61
C ALA A 128 2.36 -2.74 -11.93
N ILE A 129 2.58 -1.51 -11.46
CA ILE A 129 1.64 -0.41 -11.75
C ILE A 129 1.59 -0.10 -13.26
N ALA A 130 2.72 -0.16 -13.98
CA ALA A 130 2.77 0.06 -15.41
C ALA A 130 1.87 -0.89 -16.20
N SER A 131 1.68 -2.11 -15.71
CA SER A 131 0.88 -3.13 -16.40
C SER A 131 -0.60 -2.79 -16.52
N ILE A 132 -1.15 -2.02 -15.57
CA ILE A 132 -2.57 -1.63 -15.53
C ILE A 132 -2.80 -0.12 -15.73
N TRP A 133 -1.72 0.66 -15.84
CA TRP A 133 -1.79 2.12 -15.70
C TRP A 133 -2.66 2.81 -16.75
N ASP A 134 -2.50 2.51 -18.05
CA ASP A 134 -3.20 3.24 -19.09
C ASP A 134 -4.72 3.14 -18.99
N PRO A 135 -5.30 1.93 -18.95
CA PRO A 135 -6.75 1.84 -18.84
C PRO A 135 -7.28 2.39 -17.51
N LEU A 136 -6.47 2.31 -16.43
CA LEU A 136 -6.83 2.84 -15.13
C LEU A 136 -6.85 4.38 -15.15
N VAL A 137 -5.79 5.03 -15.63
CA VAL A 137 -5.71 6.49 -15.64
C VAL A 137 -6.74 7.11 -16.57
N GLU A 138 -7.00 6.53 -17.74
CA GLU A 138 -8.06 6.97 -18.65
C GLU A 138 -9.43 6.96 -17.98
N ALA A 139 -9.71 5.88 -17.21
CA ALA A 139 -10.98 5.79 -16.48
C ALA A 139 -11.07 6.82 -15.34
N VAL A 140 -9.99 7.04 -14.59
CA VAL A 140 -9.96 8.09 -13.55
C VAL A 140 -10.16 9.47 -14.13
N GLU A 141 -9.43 9.81 -15.21
CA GLU A 141 -9.59 11.11 -15.89
C GLU A 141 -11.00 11.30 -16.43
N ALA A 142 -11.63 10.23 -16.93
CA ALA A 142 -13.02 10.29 -17.38
C ALA A 142 -13.97 10.60 -16.22
N GLU A 143 -13.77 10.00 -15.04
CA GLU A 143 -14.59 10.27 -13.85
C GLU A 143 -14.36 11.68 -13.29
N VAL A 144 -13.14 12.16 -13.26
CA VAL A 144 -12.81 13.54 -12.85
C VAL A 144 -13.43 14.57 -13.82
N LYS A 145 -13.41 14.30 -15.13
CA LYS A 145 -14.04 15.17 -16.14
C LYS A 145 -15.55 15.24 -16.02
N LYS A 146 -16.20 14.17 -15.59
CA LYS A 146 -17.67 14.17 -15.38
C LYS A 146 -18.10 15.11 -14.26
N ARG A 147 -17.33 15.11 -13.17
CA ARG A 147 -17.58 15.92 -11.97
C ARG A 147 -16.29 16.04 -11.17
N ASP A 148 -16.00 17.23 -10.68
CA ASP A 148 -14.93 17.46 -9.71
C ASP A 148 -15.29 16.79 -8.38
N ARG A 149 -14.50 15.80 -8.00
CA ARG A 149 -14.67 14.98 -6.80
C ARG A 149 -13.31 14.63 -6.21
N PRO A 150 -13.19 14.53 -4.88
CA PRO A 150 -11.97 14.10 -4.25
C PRO A 150 -11.59 12.68 -4.68
N VAL A 151 -10.30 12.48 -4.98
CA VAL A 151 -9.72 11.17 -5.30
C VAL A 151 -9.02 10.63 -4.08
N TRP A 152 -9.50 9.51 -3.58
CA TRP A 152 -8.96 8.76 -2.46
C TRP A 152 -8.23 7.52 -2.96
N ILE A 153 -7.07 7.23 -2.40
CA ILE A 153 -6.26 6.10 -2.86
C ILE A 153 -5.89 5.23 -1.68
N THR A 154 -6.01 3.92 -1.84
CA THR A 154 -5.72 2.99 -0.76
C THR A 154 -5.16 1.66 -1.26
N GLY A 155 -4.53 0.92 -0.35
CA GLY A 155 -4.06 -0.42 -0.58
C GLY A 155 -3.36 -1.01 0.64
N HIS A 156 -3.39 -2.34 0.70
CA HIS A 156 -2.73 -3.13 1.73
C HIS A 156 -1.52 -3.86 1.15
N SER A 157 -0.45 -3.98 1.93
CA SER A 157 0.76 -4.71 1.51
C SER A 157 1.34 -4.12 0.21
N LEU A 158 1.64 -4.96 -0.78
CA LEU A 158 2.01 -4.54 -2.14
C LEU A 158 1.04 -3.50 -2.72
N GLY A 159 -0.27 -3.68 -2.50
CA GLY A 159 -1.28 -2.71 -2.95
C GLY A 159 -1.07 -1.31 -2.37
N GLY A 160 -0.57 -1.21 -1.14
CA GLY A 160 -0.20 0.07 -0.54
C GLY A 160 0.99 0.74 -1.22
N ALA A 161 1.97 -0.04 -1.68
CA ALA A 161 3.06 0.49 -2.53
C ALA A 161 2.51 1.00 -3.86
N LEU A 162 1.64 0.23 -4.53
CA LEU A 162 1.01 0.64 -5.80
C LEU A 162 0.14 1.89 -5.63
N ALA A 163 -0.54 2.04 -4.50
CA ALA A 163 -1.33 3.23 -4.15
C ALA A 163 -0.45 4.49 -4.13
N LEU A 164 0.76 4.41 -3.57
CA LEU A 164 1.72 5.51 -3.57
C LEU A 164 2.19 5.86 -4.99
N TYR A 165 2.54 4.85 -5.81
CA TYR A 165 2.88 5.09 -7.21
C TYR A 165 1.73 5.74 -7.97
N ALA A 166 0.50 5.25 -7.81
CA ALA A 166 -0.68 5.82 -8.44
C ALA A 166 -0.89 7.28 -8.05
N ALA A 167 -0.75 7.62 -6.78
CA ALA A 167 -0.85 9.00 -6.30
C ALA A 167 0.16 9.91 -7.02
N TRP A 168 1.42 9.48 -7.10
CA TRP A 168 2.47 10.22 -7.81
C TRP A 168 2.13 10.43 -9.28
N LEU A 169 1.76 9.36 -9.98
CA LEU A 169 1.47 9.38 -11.41
C LEU A 169 0.22 10.23 -11.73
N LEU A 170 -0.84 10.14 -10.90
CA LEU A 170 -2.05 10.97 -11.04
C LEU A 170 -1.74 12.46 -10.87
N LYS A 171 -0.87 12.80 -9.91
CA LYS A 171 -0.43 14.18 -9.76
C LYS A 171 0.32 14.71 -10.99
N ARG A 172 1.10 13.87 -11.68
CA ARG A 172 1.75 14.24 -12.97
C ARG A 172 0.73 14.43 -14.10
N ARG A 173 -0.46 13.87 -13.96
CA ARG A 173 -1.62 14.06 -14.85
C ARG A 173 -2.55 15.19 -14.41
N PHE A 174 -2.14 16.01 -13.42
CA PHE A 174 -2.93 17.10 -12.85
C PHE A 174 -4.22 16.65 -12.18
N VAL A 175 -4.33 15.39 -11.81
CA VAL A 175 -5.43 14.89 -10.98
C VAL A 175 -5.13 15.20 -9.51
N LEU A 176 -6.06 15.89 -8.86
CA LEU A 176 -5.94 16.27 -7.46
C LEU A 176 -6.23 15.05 -6.56
N VAL A 177 -5.18 14.48 -5.97
CA VAL A 177 -5.31 13.45 -4.95
C VAL A 177 -5.66 14.12 -3.62
N HIS A 178 -6.76 13.68 -3.01
CA HIS A 178 -7.22 14.19 -1.72
C HIS A 178 -6.45 13.51 -0.57
N GLU A 179 -6.51 12.20 -0.50
CA GLU A 179 -5.88 11.42 0.57
C GLU A 179 -5.38 10.07 0.07
N VAL A 180 -4.28 9.59 0.64
CA VAL A 180 -3.73 8.25 0.42
C VAL A 180 -3.60 7.54 1.77
N CYS A 181 -4.32 6.45 1.97
CA CYS A 181 -4.17 5.57 3.13
C CYS A 181 -3.54 4.25 2.73
N THR A 182 -2.47 3.86 3.39
CA THR A 182 -1.84 2.55 3.18
C THR A 182 -1.81 1.74 4.46
N PHE A 183 -1.97 0.42 4.34
CA PHE A 183 -1.99 -0.52 5.45
C PHE A 183 -0.88 -1.56 5.25
N GLY A 184 0.12 -1.55 6.13
CA GLY A 184 1.24 -2.50 6.04
C GLY A 184 2.07 -2.40 4.75
N ALA A 185 2.14 -1.23 4.12
CA ALA A 185 2.85 -1.05 2.85
C ALA A 185 4.38 -1.12 3.03
N PRO A 186 5.12 -1.80 2.14
CA PRO A 186 6.57 -1.79 2.11
C PRO A 186 7.13 -0.44 1.65
N MET A 187 8.43 -0.24 1.77
CA MET A 187 9.14 0.92 1.26
C MET A 187 9.19 0.90 -0.27
N ILE A 188 9.00 2.05 -0.91
CA ILE A 188 8.86 2.16 -2.37
C ILE A 188 10.08 2.72 -3.09
N GLY A 189 11.02 3.33 -2.38
CA GLY A 189 12.15 4.00 -2.98
C GLY A 189 13.18 4.45 -1.96
N ASN A 190 14.21 5.17 -2.43
CA ASN A 190 15.23 5.75 -1.57
C ASN A 190 14.76 7.06 -0.89
N SER A 191 15.63 7.63 -0.03
CA SER A 191 15.36 8.88 0.69
C SER A 191 14.98 10.03 -0.25
N THR A 192 15.69 10.19 -1.38
CA THR A 192 15.40 11.24 -2.35
C THR A 192 13.99 11.14 -2.94
N ALA A 193 13.56 9.93 -3.32
CA ALA A 193 12.20 9.69 -3.78
C ALA A 193 11.18 9.99 -2.68
N CYS A 194 11.43 9.52 -1.46
CA CYS A 194 10.53 9.71 -0.33
C CYS A 194 10.39 11.17 0.11
N GLU A 195 11.47 11.94 0.06
CA GLU A 195 11.41 13.40 0.31
C GLU A 195 10.59 14.13 -0.75
N ALA A 196 10.66 13.71 -2.02
CA ALA A 196 9.79 14.24 -3.06
C ALA A 196 8.31 13.99 -2.74
N PHE A 197 7.96 12.78 -2.30
CA PHE A 197 6.59 12.49 -1.84
C PHE A 197 6.16 13.35 -0.67
N LYS A 198 6.99 13.50 0.36
CA LYS A 198 6.69 14.36 1.52
C LYS A 198 6.40 15.80 1.09
N ARG A 199 7.19 16.33 0.15
CA ARG A 199 7.00 17.69 -0.37
C ARG A 199 5.70 17.82 -1.18
N GLU A 200 5.42 16.86 -2.03
CA GLU A 200 4.31 16.92 -2.98
C GLU A 200 2.95 16.54 -2.36
N PHE A 201 2.96 15.73 -1.29
CA PHE A 201 1.77 15.19 -0.64
C PHE A 201 1.72 15.51 0.86
N ALA A 202 2.29 16.63 1.28
CA ALA A 202 2.28 17.04 2.68
C ALA A 202 0.87 17.00 3.28
N GLY A 203 0.69 16.24 4.37
CA GLY A 203 -0.59 16.08 5.05
C GLY A 203 -1.64 15.23 4.34
N LYS A 204 -1.27 14.51 3.26
CA LYS A 204 -2.19 13.72 2.46
C LYS A 204 -1.90 12.21 2.48
N ILE A 205 -0.73 11.79 2.94
CA ILE A 205 -0.36 10.38 3.02
C ILE A 205 -0.43 9.92 4.47
N PHE A 206 -1.16 8.85 4.71
CA PHE A 206 -1.35 8.25 6.02
C PHE A 206 -1.00 6.77 5.97
N ARG A 207 0.13 6.42 6.59
CA ARG A 207 0.65 5.06 6.62
C ARG A 207 0.28 4.38 7.92
N TYR A 208 -0.69 3.47 7.88
CA TYR A 208 -1.10 2.69 9.02
C TYR A 208 -0.27 1.42 9.12
N ILE A 209 0.32 1.20 10.30
CA ILE A 209 1.21 0.08 10.58
C ILE A 209 0.75 -0.59 11.87
N ASN A 210 0.48 -1.89 11.80
CA ASN A 210 0.37 -2.70 12.98
C ASN A 210 1.78 -2.89 13.56
N GLY A 211 2.01 -2.57 14.83
CA GLY A 211 3.33 -2.55 15.45
C GLY A 211 4.11 -3.87 15.31
N ARG A 212 3.43 -5.00 15.12
CA ARG A 212 4.03 -6.33 14.91
C ARG A 212 4.20 -6.71 13.44
N ASP A 213 3.70 -5.91 12.51
CA ASP A 213 3.80 -6.20 11.09
C ASP A 213 5.25 -6.04 10.59
N PRO A 214 5.88 -7.11 10.07
CA PRO A 214 7.24 -7.03 9.56
C PRO A 214 7.34 -6.39 8.17
N VAL A 215 6.27 -6.43 7.37
CA VAL A 215 6.28 -6.03 5.95
C VAL A 215 6.68 -4.57 5.73
N PRO A 216 6.21 -3.59 6.50
CA PRO A 216 6.66 -2.22 6.34
C PRO A 216 8.17 -2.01 6.54
N LYS A 217 8.85 -2.94 7.21
CA LYS A 217 10.29 -2.89 7.44
C LYS A 217 11.11 -3.58 6.34
N LEU A 218 10.43 -4.25 5.41
CA LEU A 218 11.03 -4.76 4.19
C LEU A 218 11.05 -3.63 3.13
N PRO A 219 12.03 -3.48 2.31
CA PRO A 219 13.19 -4.32 1.99
C PRO A 219 14.51 -3.90 2.66
N THR A 220 14.51 -3.33 3.85
CA THR A 220 15.77 -3.08 4.57
C THR A 220 16.61 -4.35 4.78
N LEU A 221 16.00 -5.53 4.55
CA LEU A 221 16.67 -6.82 4.52
C LEU A 221 17.43 -7.10 3.21
N SER A 222 17.31 -6.24 2.19
CA SER A 222 18.09 -6.38 0.97
C SER A 222 19.58 -6.14 1.27
N LEU A 223 20.38 -7.15 1.03
CA LEU A 223 21.83 -7.17 1.28
C LEU A 223 22.64 -6.30 0.30
N VAL A 224 22.01 -5.80 -0.75
CA VAL A 224 22.60 -4.85 -1.69
C VAL A 224 22.30 -3.46 -1.17
N ALA A 225 23.33 -2.67 -0.90
CA ALA A 225 23.37 -1.34 -0.31
C ALA A 225 22.38 -0.31 -0.91
N ASN A 226 21.09 -0.55 -0.75
CA ASN A 226 20.03 0.32 -1.18
C ASN A 226 19.37 0.95 0.04
N GLU A 227 19.52 2.24 0.18
CA GLU A 227 18.93 3.03 1.25
C GLU A 227 17.44 3.25 1.00
N PHE A 228 16.64 2.20 1.22
CA PHE A 228 15.18 2.35 1.20
C PHE A 228 14.69 3.25 2.33
N SER A 229 13.65 3.99 2.05
CA SER A 229 13.01 4.90 3.00
C SER A 229 11.48 4.84 2.89
N HIS A 230 10.82 5.35 3.92
CA HIS A 230 9.38 5.55 3.92
C HIS A 230 9.00 6.96 3.48
N VAL A 231 7.87 7.06 2.78
CA VAL A 231 7.37 8.33 2.23
C VAL A 231 6.87 9.31 3.28
N ASP A 232 6.40 8.83 4.45
CA ASP A 232 5.89 9.66 5.53
C ASP A 232 5.99 8.94 6.88
N ALA A 233 5.64 9.65 7.97
CA ALA A 233 5.58 9.08 9.30
C ALA A 233 4.53 7.97 9.41
N GLU A 234 4.83 6.96 10.23
CA GLU A 234 3.90 5.88 10.50
C GLU A 234 2.82 6.29 11.51
N ARG A 235 1.62 5.75 11.35
CA ARG A 235 0.54 5.77 12.31
C ARG A 235 0.36 4.37 12.87
N LEU A 236 0.83 4.16 14.07
CA LEU A 236 0.73 2.85 14.72
C LEU A 236 -0.72 2.55 15.06
N VAL A 237 -1.17 1.36 14.68
CA VAL A 237 -2.40 0.74 15.14
C VAL A 237 -2.05 -0.50 15.96
N GLY A 238 -2.72 -0.70 17.12
CA GLY A 238 -2.34 -1.75 18.07
C GLY A 238 -1.33 -1.29 19.12
N ARG A 239 -1.21 -2.06 20.21
CA ARG A 239 -0.63 -1.59 21.48
C ARG A 239 0.88 -1.79 21.66
N ASP A 240 1.58 -2.55 20.79
CA ASP A 240 2.99 -2.87 21.06
C ASP A 240 3.91 -2.67 19.85
N PRO A 241 4.87 -1.72 19.89
CA PRO A 241 5.96 -1.70 18.95
C PRO A 241 6.92 -2.85 19.26
N VAL A 242 7.19 -3.72 18.28
CA VAL A 242 8.18 -4.80 18.45
C VAL A 242 9.58 -4.28 18.23
N THR A 243 10.32 -4.12 19.31
CA THR A 243 11.74 -3.75 19.30
C THR A 243 12.62 -4.84 18.69
N ARG A 244 12.20 -6.12 18.79
CA ARG A 244 13.01 -7.30 18.39
C ARG A 244 13.28 -7.44 16.88
N ILE A 245 12.41 -6.91 16.01
CA ILE A 245 12.62 -7.03 14.55
C ILE A 245 13.79 -6.15 14.11
N VAL A 246 13.97 -4.98 14.71
CA VAL A 246 15.10 -4.09 14.41
C VAL A 246 16.42 -4.76 14.78
N ASP A 247 16.46 -5.49 15.90
CA ASP A 247 17.64 -6.22 16.34
C ASP A 247 17.96 -7.40 15.40
N LEU A 248 16.93 -8.10 14.92
CA LEU A 248 17.09 -9.22 13.99
C LEU A 248 17.54 -8.72 12.59
N VAL A 249 16.97 -7.67 12.09
CA VAL A 249 17.37 -7.02 10.83
C VAL A 249 18.82 -6.51 10.92
N GLY A 250 19.18 -5.87 12.02
CA GLY A 250 20.55 -5.43 12.29
C GLY A 250 21.56 -6.59 12.37
N ALA A 251 21.16 -7.70 12.98
CA ALA A 251 22.00 -8.89 13.10
C ALA A 251 22.22 -9.62 11.75
N VAL A 252 21.19 -9.67 10.91
CA VAL A 252 21.28 -10.21 9.54
C VAL A 252 22.14 -9.31 8.65
N ALA A 253 21.91 -7.99 8.69
CA ALA A 253 22.68 -7.04 7.90
C ALA A 253 24.18 -7.03 8.29
N SER A 254 24.51 -7.15 9.58
CA SER A 254 25.90 -7.20 10.05
C SER A 254 26.66 -8.48 9.65
N LYS A 255 25.95 -9.62 9.53
CA LYS A 255 26.53 -10.91 9.12
C LYS A 255 26.63 -11.08 7.60
N ALA A 256 25.83 -10.34 6.85
CA ALA A 256 25.83 -10.40 5.39
C ALA A 256 27.11 -9.81 4.75
N VAL A 257 27.88 -9.04 5.50
CA VAL A 257 29.17 -8.50 5.05
C VAL A 257 30.19 -9.61 4.77
N ASP A 258 30.00 -10.81 5.32
CA ASP A 258 30.93 -11.95 5.17
C ASP A 258 30.62 -12.88 3.96
N GLY A 259 29.64 -12.58 3.12
CA GLY A 259 29.52 -13.08 1.73
C GLY A 259 29.12 -14.54 1.52
N ILE A 260 29.07 -15.40 2.53
CA ILE A 260 28.95 -16.87 2.35
C ILE A 260 27.65 -17.47 2.91
N LEU A 261 26.85 -16.73 3.66
CA LEU A 261 25.70 -17.25 4.39
C LEU A 261 24.35 -16.59 4.05
N ALA A 262 24.27 -15.85 2.94
CA ALA A 262 23.11 -14.99 2.64
C ALA A 262 21.77 -15.77 2.55
N GLY A 263 21.75 -16.92 1.89
CA GLY A 263 20.52 -17.68 1.67
C GLY A 263 19.93 -18.26 2.94
N SER A 264 20.73 -18.98 3.75
CA SER A 264 20.26 -19.63 4.97
C SER A 264 19.88 -18.63 6.07
N LEU A 265 20.59 -17.50 6.17
CA LEU A 265 20.27 -16.44 7.14
C LEU A 265 18.99 -15.69 6.76
N LEU A 266 18.72 -15.51 5.46
CA LEU A 266 17.45 -14.95 4.99
C LEU A 266 16.29 -15.91 5.28
N ASP A 267 16.47 -17.21 5.07
CA ASP A 267 15.47 -18.23 5.40
C ASP A 267 15.23 -18.32 6.91
N ASP A 268 16.26 -18.26 7.73
CA ASP A 268 16.12 -18.24 9.19
C ASP A 268 15.44 -16.96 9.69
N ALA A 269 15.80 -15.80 9.15
CA ALA A 269 15.13 -14.54 9.45
C ALA A 269 13.67 -14.56 9.02
N TRP A 270 13.39 -15.13 7.83
CA TRP A 270 12.03 -15.30 7.33
C TRP A 270 11.20 -16.25 8.20
N ASN A 271 11.77 -17.38 8.62
CA ASN A 271 11.10 -18.33 9.51
C ASN A 271 10.78 -17.72 10.89
N HIS A 272 11.63 -16.83 11.40
CA HIS A 272 11.33 -16.05 12.61
C HIS A 272 10.24 -14.99 12.37
N LEU A 273 10.23 -14.36 11.19
CA LEU A 273 9.20 -13.39 10.79
C LEU A 273 7.84 -14.06 10.57
N ASN A 274 7.81 -15.34 10.16
CA ASN A 274 6.57 -16.10 9.97
C ASN A 274 5.66 -16.13 11.21
N ALA A 275 6.23 -16.10 12.41
CA ALA A 275 5.45 -16.03 13.64
C ALA A 275 4.69 -14.69 13.81
N GLU A 276 5.21 -13.62 13.21
CA GLU A 276 4.62 -12.26 13.27
C GLU A 276 3.74 -11.93 12.04
N VAL A 277 3.72 -12.80 11.04
CA VAL A 277 2.99 -12.61 9.79
C VAL A 277 1.49 -12.41 9.99
N ALA A 278 0.92 -13.04 11.00
CA ALA A 278 -0.49 -12.82 11.33
C ALA A 278 -0.81 -11.34 11.63
N ALA A 279 0.18 -10.55 12.04
CA ALA A 279 0.04 -9.13 12.25
C ALA A 279 -0.08 -8.32 10.95
N HIS A 280 0.39 -8.89 9.83
CA HIS A 280 0.29 -8.28 8.51
C HIS A 280 -1.10 -8.44 7.88
N PHE A 281 -1.91 -9.40 8.33
CA PHE A 281 -3.22 -9.63 7.72
C PHE A 281 -4.15 -8.42 7.89
N LEU A 282 -4.82 -8.06 6.81
CA LEU A 282 -5.67 -6.88 6.76
C LEU A 282 -6.80 -6.91 7.81
N ASP A 283 -7.29 -8.09 8.18
CA ASP A 283 -8.28 -8.23 9.25
C ASP A 283 -7.76 -7.70 10.59
N ARG A 284 -6.47 -7.82 10.88
CA ARG A 284 -5.86 -7.22 12.07
C ARG A 284 -5.89 -5.69 12.04
N TYR A 285 -5.65 -5.10 10.88
CA TYR A 285 -5.80 -3.66 10.68
C TYR A 285 -7.25 -3.22 10.88
N ARG A 286 -8.21 -3.97 10.30
CA ARG A 286 -9.64 -3.69 10.45
C ARG A 286 -10.07 -3.74 11.92
N ASP A 287 -9.66 -4.77 12.66
CA ASP A 287 -10.01 -4.93 14.07
C ASP A 287 -9.43 -3.80 14.92
N GLN A 288 -8.17 -3.43 14.71
CA GLN A 288 -7.51 -2.37 15.47
C GLN A 288 -8.02 -0.97 15.15
N LEU A 289 -8.51 -0.75 13.94
CA LEU A 289 -9.17 0.50 13.57
C LEU A 289 -10.58 0.62 14.15
N ARG A 290 -11.24 -0.50 14.51
CA ARG A 290 -12.57 -0.51 15.14
C ARG A 290 -12.54 -0.23 16.64
N GLY A 291 -11.47 -0.62 17.30
CA GLY A 291 -11.29 -0.52 18.76
C GLY A 291 -10.81 0.77 19.25
#